data_c88446acbc9a137fd297280cb33caaad
#
_entry.id   c88446acbc9a137fd297280cb33caaad
#
_cell.length_a   1.000
_cell.length_b   1.000
_cell.length_c   1.000
_cell.angle_alpha   90.00
_cell.angle_beta   90.00
_cell.angle_gamma   90.00
#
_symmetry.space_group_name_H-M   'P 1'
#
loop_
_entity.id
_entity.type
_entity.pdbx_description
1 polymer ?
#
loop_
_entity_poly.entity_id
_entity_poly.type
_entity_poly.pdbx_seq_one_letter_code
_entity_poly.pdbx_strand_id
1 'polypeptide(L)'
;MSQNNLYKGFEVELFTGSLNSHIGVSAEIEKKFPDFVKEPDNRNVEYITTPEKDYGSLYKKLIIPRKKLRRWLNKKELTIIPSSTLCFKHDIQFQRSDIDNVYHQFIQDNYGISIAT
;
A
#
# COMPACT_ATOMS: atom_id res chain seq x y z
N MET A 1 -20.27 30.55 -5.12
CA MET A 1 -19.39 29.41 -5.26
C MET A 1 -20.18 28.14 -5.45
N SER A 2 -19.82 27.41 -6.38
CA SER A 2 -20.48 26.14 -6.56
C SER A 2 -20.09 25.17 -5.46
N GLN A 3 -21.05 24.55 -4.90
CA GLN A 3 -20.84 23.41 -4.07
C GLN A 3 -20.29 22.26 -4.90
N ASN A 4 -19.21 21.70 -4.48
CA ASN A 4 -18.74 20.48 -5.11
C ASN A 4 -19.52 19.30 -4.55
N ASN A 5 -20.51 18.84 -5.31
CA ASN A 5 -21.36 17.74 -4.91
C ASN A 5 -20.77 16.37 -5.20
N LEU A 6 -19.56 16.33 -5.77
CA LEU A 6 -18.90 15.08 -6.06
C LEU A 6 -18.23 14.50 -4.84
N TYR A 7 -18.37 13.21 -4.67
CA TYR A 7 -17.59 12.46 -3.71
C TYR A 7 -16.23 12.15 -4.29
N LYS A 8 -15.20 12.26 -3.47
CA LYS A 8 -13.82 12.00 -3.86
C LYS A 8 -13.20 11.02 -2.90
N GLY A 9 -12.44 10.09 -3.42
CA GLY A 9 -11.68 9.14 -2.64
C GLY A 9 -10.35 8.86 -3.30
N PHE A 10 -9.46 8.21 -2.57
CA PHE A 10 -8.13 7.85 -3.06
C PHE A 10 -7.78 6.42 -2.69
N GLU A 11 -7.03 5.80 -3.57
CA GLU A 11 -6.28 4.59 -3.31
C GLU A 11 -4.83 5.01 -3.22
N VAL A 12 -4.21 4.78 -2.07
CA VAL A 12 -2.83 5.22 -1.82
C VAL A 12 -1.94 4.00 -1.68
N GLU A 13 -1.02 3.84 -2.62
CA GLU A 13 -0.05 2.76 -2.62
C GLU A 13 1.31 3.27 -2.14
N LEU A 14 1.93 2.51 -1.25
CA LEU A 14 3.20 2.87 -0.64
C LEU A 14 4.10 1.65 -0.61
N PHE A 15 5.40 1.90 -0.60
CA PHE A 15 6.39 0.84 -0.44
C PHE A 15 7.07 0.96 0.91
N THR A 16 7.44 -0.18 1.48
CA THR A 16 8.02 -0.27 2.81
C THR A 16 9.42 -0.86 2.78
N GLY A 17 10.22 -0.48 3.74
CA GLY A 17 11.56 -1.02 3.88
C GLY A 17 12.44 -0.23 4.83
N SER A 18 13.74 -0.46 4.71
CA SER A 18 14.78 0.31 5.37
C SER A 18 15.41 1.28 4.35
N LEU A 19 16.40 2.08 4.79
CA LEU A 19 17.12 2.98 3.89
C LEU A 19 17.80 2.26 2.73
N ASN A 20 18.15 1.00 2.90
CA ASN A 20 18.97 0.26 1.94
C ASN A 20 18.21 -0.86 1.21
N SER A 21 17.00 -1.18 1.63
CA SER A 21 16.28 -2.28 1.00
C SER A 21 14.76 -2.19 1.22
N HIS A 22 14.02 -2.71 0.26
CA HIS A 22 12.57 -2.89 0.41
C HIS A 22 12.32 -4.14 1.26
N ILE A 23 11.48 -4.00 2.28
CA ILE A 23 11.13 -5.07 3.20
C ILE A 23 9.62 -5.19 3.28
N GLY A 24 9.10 -6.39 3.07
CA GLY A 24 7.67 -6.63 2.97
C GLY A 24 6.98 -6.85 4.29
N VAL A 25 5.92 -6.08 4.53
CA VAL A 25 5.08 -6.18 5.73
C VAL A 25 3.60 -6.00 5.42
N SER A 26 3.20 -6.08 4.15
CA SER A 26 1.81 -5.85 3.76
C SER A 26 0.82 -6.78 4.46
N ALA A 27 1.16 -8.05 4.59
CA ALA A 27 0.30 -9.02 5.25
C ALA A 27 0.11 -8.70 6.75
N GLU A 28 1.15 -8.22 7.43
CA GLU A 28 1.06 -7.82 8.84
C GLU A 28 0.23 -6.53 9.00
N ILE A 29 0.44 -5.58 8.10
CA ILE A 29 -0.27 -4.30 8.12
C ILE A 29 -1.76 -4.50 7.93
N GLU A 30 -2.16 -5.32 6.97
CA GLU A 30 -3.56 -5.59 6.70
C GLU A 30 -4.27 -6.19 7.91
N LYS A 31 -3.60 -7.05 8.64
CA LYS A 31 -4.16 -7.63 9.87
C LYS A 31 -4.30 -6.62 10.99
N LYS A 32 -3.39 -5.66 11.08
CA LYS A 32 -3.34 -4.70 12.18
C LYS A 32 -4.21 -3.46 11.92
N PHE A 33 -4.27 -2.99 10.70
CA PHE A 33 -4.94 -1.73 10.36
C PHE A 33 -6.09 -1.99 9.39
N PRO A 34 -7.35 -1.75 9.82
CA PRO A 34 -8.53 -2.08 9.00
C PRO A 34 -8.60 -1.33 7.67
N ASP A 35 -7.98 -0.15 7.59
CA ASP A 35 -8.03 0.68 6.39
C ASP A 35 -7.06 0.21 5.30
N PHE A 36 -6.21 -0.76 5.62
CA PHE A 36 -5.19 -1.26 4.69
C PHE A 36 -5.62 -2.57 4.06
N VAL A 37 -5.26 -2.73 2.80
CA VAL A 37 -5.47 -3.98 2.04
C VAL A 37 -4.13 -4.58 1.67
N LYS A 38 -4.11 -5.90 1.48
CA LYS A 38 -2.91 -6.59 1.01
C LYS A 38 -2.74 -6.42 -0.48
N GLU A 39 -1.53 -6.06 -0.87
CA GLU A 39 -1.14 -6.07 -2.26
C GLU A 39 -0.47 -7.40 -2.61
N PRO A 40 -0.39 -7.77 -3.91
CA PRO A 40 0.25 -9.02 -4.31
C PRO A 40 1.69 -9.15 -3.84
N ASP A 41 2.47 -8.08 -3.91
CA ASP A 41 3.83 -8.07 -3.38
C ASP A 41 3.81 -7.53 -1.94
N ASN A 42 4.44 -8.26 -1.04
CA ASN A 42 4.43 -7.94 0.39
C ASN A 42 5.14 -6.63 0.75
N ARG A 43 5.90 -6.04 -0.18
CA ARG A 43 6.59 -4.76 0.01
C ARG A 43 5.73 -3.56 -0.38
N ASN A 44 4.60 -3.81 -1.00
CA ASN A 44 3.62 -2.81 -1.39
C ASN A 44 2.45 -2.84 -0.42
N VAL A 45 2.03 -1.68 0.06
CA VAL A 45 0.87 -1.54 0.94
C VAL A 45 -0.08 -0.52 0.35
N GLU A 46 -1.36 -0.72 0.53
CA GLU A 46 -2.37 0.17 0.04
C GLU A 46 -3.38 0.49 1.12
N TYR A 47 -3.79 1.74 1.19
CA TYR A 47 -4.97 2.09 1.95
C TYR A 47 -5.94 2.89 1.08
N ILE A 48 -7.22 2.72 1.38
CA ILE A 48 -8.31 3.30 0.60
C ILE A 48 -9.04 4.27 1.50
N THR A 49 -9.27 5.48 1.00
CA THR A 49 -10.12 6.44 1.71
C THR A 49 -11.57 6.20 1.32
N THR A 50 -12.48 6.30 2.30
CA THR A 50 -13.90 6.37 1.97
C THR A 50 -14.19 7.69 1.25
N PRO A 51 -15.12 7.69 0.29
CA PRO A 51 -15.42 8.92 -0.45
C PRO A 51 -15.95 10.04 0.44
N GLU A 52 -15.49 11.26 0.18
CA GLU A 52 -15.90 12.45 0.92
C GLU A 52 -16.19 13.61 -0.03
N LYS A 53 -17.17 14.42 0.32
CA LYS A 53 -17.43 15.69 -0.38
C LYS A 53 -16.51 16.79 0.11
N ASP A 54 -16.24 16.82 1.41
CA ASP A 54 -15.48 17.85 2.07
C ASP A 54 -13.98 17.57 1.98
N TYR A 55 -13.22 18.56 1.51
CA TYR A 55 -11.78 18.42 1.35
C TYR A 55 -11.05 18.28 2.69
N GLY A 56 -11.54 18.93 3.75
CA GLY A 56 -10.94 18.79 5.08
C GLY A 56 -11.04 17.37 5.62
N SER A 57 -12.20 16.75 5.46
CA SER A 57 -12.41 15.36 5.85
C SER A 57 -11.56 14.39 5.01
N LEU A 58 -11.50 14.64 3.70
CA LEU A 58 -10.68 13.84 2.80
C LEU A 58 -9.19 13.92 3.16
N TYR A 59 -8.72 15.13 3.46
CA TYR A 59 -7.33 15.35 3.87
C TYR A 59 -6.98 14.53 5.12
N LYS A 60 -7.86 14.52 6.11
CA LYS A 60 -7.65 13.73 7.33
C LYS A 60 -7.56 12.24 7.01
N LYS A 61 -8.42 11.74 6.12
CA LYS A 61 -8.41 10.35 5.69
C LYS A 61 -7.15 9.97 4.91
N LEU A 62 -6.52 10.91 4.24
CA LEU A 62 -5.24 10.69 3.59
C LEU A 62 -4.08 10.65 4.59
N ILE A 63 -4.10 11.52 5.57
CA ILE A 63 -2.96 11.73 6.46
C ILE A 63 -2.93 10.74 7.64
N ILE A 64 -4.08 10.48 8.26
CA ILE A 64 -4.14 9.69 9.48
C ILE A 64 -3.62 8.25 9.30
N PRO A 65 -4.07 7.50 8.29
CA PRO A 65 -3.56 6.14 8.10
C PRO A 65 -2.05 6.11 7.85
N ARG A 66 -1.55 7.05 7.05
CA ARG A 66 -0.12 7.13 6.75
C ARG A 66 0.72 7.43 7.98
N LYS A 67 0.25 8.31 8.86
CA LYS A 67 0.94 8.59 10.12
C LYS A 67 0.97 7.38 11.05
N LYS A 68 -0.13 6.65 11.13
CA LYS A 68 -0.21 5.41 11.92
C LYS A 68 0.76 4.37 11.39
N LEU A 69 0.78 4.19 10.08
CA LEU A 69 1.70 3.25 9.42
C LEU A 69 3.14 3.62 9.69
N ARG A 70 3.51 4.88 9.50
CA ARG A 70 4.88 5.33 9.72
C ARG A 70 5.33 5.08 11.16
N ARG A 71 4.47 5.36 12.13
CA ARG A 71 4.75 5.12 13.54
C ARG A 71 5.01 3.65 13.84
N TRP A 72 4.17 2.79 13.28
CA TRP A 72 4.31 1.35 13.44
C TRP A 72 5.58 0.82 12.79
N LEU A 73 5.88 1.29 11.58
CA LEU A 73 7.10 0.93 10.86
C LEU A 73 8.36 1.37 11.63
N ASN A 74 8.35 2.60 12.14
CA ASN A 74 9.50 3.13 12.87
C ASN A 74 9.86 2.31 14.10
N LYS A 75 8.88 1.73 14.76
CA LYS A 75 9.13 0.81 15.89
C LYS A 75 9.86 -0.46 15.48
N LYS A 76 9.79 -0.82 14.20
CA LYS A 76 10.47 -1.98 13.61
C LYS A 76 11.73 -1.58 12.84
N GLU A 77 12.18 -0.34 12.99
CA GLU A 77 13.30 0.23 12.24
C GLU A 77 13.07 0.22 10.73
N LEU A 78 11.80 0.32 10.33
CA LEU A 78 11.37 0.42 8.94
C LEU A 78 10.75 1.79 8.67
N THR A 79 10.55 2.11 7.41
CA THR A 79 9.93 3.36 6.99
C THR A 79 9.14 3.17 5.69
N ILE A 80 8.40 4.21 5.32
CA ILE A 80 7.80 4.33 4.00
C ILE A 80 8.89 4.80 3.06
N ILE A 81 9.09 4.07 1.96
CA ILE A 81 10.10 4.43 0.96
C ILE A 81 9.47 5.44 -0.01
N PRO A 82 10.09 6.60 -0.21
CA PRO A 82 9.55 7.65 -1.09
C PRO A 82 9.81 7.35 -2.56
N SER A 83 9.16 6.32 -3.06
CA SER A 83 9.26 5.90 -4.46
C SER A 83 7.89 5.48 -4.95
N SER A 84 7.59 5.80 -6.19
CA SER A 84 6.33 5.39 -6.84
C SER A 84 6.41 4.02 -7.49
N THR A 85 7.59 3.45 -7.59
CA THR A 85 7.81 2.13 -8.18
C THR A 85 8.86 1.35 -7.41
N LEU A 86 8.75 0.03 -7.45
CA LEU A 86 9.79 -0.86 -6.96
C LEU A 86 10.82 -1.07 -8.07
N CYS A 87 12.08 -0.85 -7.73
CA CYS A 87 13.19 -1.11 -8.62
C CYS A 87 14.02 -2.25 -8.03
N PHE A 88 14.10 -3.34 -8.74
CA PHE A 88 14.83 -4.53 -8.29
C PHE A 88 16.08 -4.76 -9.13
N LYS A 89 17.08 -5.36 -8.51
CA LYS A 89 18.05 -6.11 -9.27
C LYS A 89 17.34 -7.31 -9.90
N HIS A 90 17.79 -7.75 -11.05
CA HIS A 90 17.11 -8.80 -11.81
C HIS A 90 17.03 -10.16 -11.11
N ASP A 91 17.80 -10.38 -10.06
CA ASP A 91 17.80 -11.61 -9.28
C ASP A 91 16.90 -11.57 -8.05
N ILE A 92 16.25 -10.44 -7.78
CA ILE A 92 15.32 -10.32 -6.65
C ILE A 92 13.96 -10.85 -7.05
N GLN A 93 13.45 -11.78 -6.23
CA GLN A 93 12.17 -12.41 -6.49
C GLN A 93 11.00 -11.64 -5.95
N PHE A 94 9.85 -11.85 -6.55
CA PHE A 94 8.56 -11.39 -6.10
C PHE A 94 8.24 -11.97 -4.72
N GLN A 95 7.85 -11.11 -3.78
CA GLN A 95 7.50 -11.51 -2.42
C GLN A 95 5.99 -11.55 -2.24
N ARG A 96 5.40 -12.70 -2.45
CA ARG A 96 3.97 -12.89 -2.36
C ARG A 96 3.44 -12.64 -0.94
N SER A 97 2.48 -11.73 -0.79
CA SER A 97 1.89 -11.40 0.52
C SER A 97 0.85 -12.41 0.97
N ASP A 98 0.17 -13.04 0.04
CA ASP A 98 -0.89 -14.00 0.31
C ASP A 98 -0.87 -15.12 -0.73
N ILE A 99 -0.21 -16.22 -0.37
CA ILE A 99 -0.03 -17.37 -1.27
C ILE A 99 -1.33 -18.10 -1.59
N ASP A 100 -2.35 -17.93 -0.75
CA ASP A 100 -3.64 -18.58 -0.91
C ASP A 100 -4.66 -17.75 -1.68
N ASN A 101 -4.30 -16.53 -2.08
CA ASN A 101 -5.21 -15.63 -2.78
C ASN A 101 -5.31 -16.02 -4.25
N VAL A 102 -6.49 -16.50 -4.64
CA VAL A 102 -6.74 -17.00 -6.00
C VAL A 102 -6.61 -15.89 -7.04
N TYR A 103 -7.08 -14.68 -6.73
CA TYR A 103 -6.99 -13.54 -7.63
C TYR A 103 -5.53 -13.12 -7.87
N HIS A 104 -4.73 -13.05 -6.82
CA HIS A 104 -3.31 -12.74 -6.95
C HIS A 104 -2.58 -13.81 -7.75
N GLN A 105 -2.94 -15.08 -7.55
CA GLN A 105 -2.36 -16.16 -8.34
C GLN A 105 -2.71 -16.05 -9.82
N PHE A 106 -3.97 -15.73 -10.11
CA PHE A 106 -4.43 -15.52 -11.49
C PHE A 106 -3.66 -14.38 -12.15
N ILE A 107 -3.47 -13.26 -11.47
CA ILE A 107 -2.72 -12.11 -12.00
C ILE A 107 -1.27 -12.51 -12.30
N GLN A 108 -0.63 -13.20 -11.37
CA GLN A 108 0.76 -13.62 -11.53
C GLN A 108 0.92 -14.60 -12.69
N ASP A 109 0.00 -15.57 -12.82
CA ASP A 109 0.07 -16.60 -13.87
C ASP A 109 -0.14 -16.03 -15.27
N ASN A 110 -0.99 -15.02 -15.41
CA ASN A 110 -1.40 -14.50 -16.71
C ASN A 110 -0.65 -13.25 -17.15
N TYR A 111 -0.18 -12.42 -16.22
CA TYR A 111 0.43 -11.13 -16.54
C TYR A 111 1.84 -10.95 -15.99
N GLY A 112 2.26 -11.82 -15.08
CA GLY A 112 3.59 -11.78 -14.51
C GLY A 112 3.74 -10.77 -13.36
N ILE A 113 4.98 -10.67 -12.87
CA ILE A 113 5.31 -9.88 -11.67
C ILE A 113 5.02 -8.39 -11.86
N SER A 114 5.33 -7.84 -13.02
CA SER A 114 5.19 -6.41 -13.27
C SER A 114 3.76 -5.90 -13.16
N ILE A 115 2.80 -6.78 -13.37
CA ILE A 115 1.39 -6.44 -13.23
C ILE A 115 0.88 -6.76 -11.82
N ALA A 116 1.45 -7.75 -11.18
CA ALA A 116 1.05 -8.18 -9.83
C ALA A 116 1.53 -7.22 -8.73
N THR A 117 2.48 -6.37 -9.02
CA THR A 117 2.95 -5.32 -8.11
C THR A 117 2.45 -3.96 -8.53
#